data_017879362808aa375320e06c6addb058
#
_entry.id   017879362808aa375320e06c6addb058
#
_cell.length_a   1.000
_cell.length_b   1.000
_cell.length_c   1.000
_cell.angle_alpha   90.00
_cell.angle_beta   90.00
_cell.angle_gamma   90.00
#
_symmetry.space_group_name_H-M   'P 1'
#
loop_
_entity.id
_entity.type
_entity.pdbx_description
1 polymer ?
#
loop_
_entity_poly.entity_id
_entity_poly.type
_entity_poly.pdbx_seq_one_letter_code
_entity_poly.pdbx_strand_id
1 'polypeptide(L)' 'MQQLPQERLIIAVGAVATMHRALQETTQYVRERQVFGQPLMSMQNTRFKLAECVTQATVARSFVDDCIGRLLRGELDAT' A
#
# COMPACT_ATOMS: atom_id res chain seq x y z
N MET A 1 -27.01 1.36 -9.49
CA MET A 1 -26.46 2.12 -8.39
C MET A 1 -25.13 2.74 -8.75
N GLN A 2 -25.21 3.98 -9.17
CA GLN A 2 -24.04 4.67 -9.69
C GLN A 2 -23.03 5.04 -8.59
N GLN A 3 -23.48 5.10 -7.33
CA GLN A 3 -22.59 5.46 -6.21
C GLN A 3 -21.74 4.31 -5.71
N LEU A 4 -22.11 3.06 -6.03
CA LEU A 4 -21.41 1.91 -5.51
C LEU A 4 -19.95 1.82 -5.93
N PRO A 5 -19.58 2.09 -7.20
CA PRO A 5 -18.17 2.10 -7.57
C PRO A 5 -17.39 3.20 -6.85
N GLN A 6 -18.00 4.36 -6.62
CA GLN A 6 -17.35 5.46 -5.91
C GLN A 6 -17.11 5.10 -4.45
N GLU A 7 -18.09 4.45 -3.81
CA GLU A 7 -17.94 4.02 -2.42
C GLU A 7 -16.85 2.98 -2.28
N ARG A 8 -16.82 2.00 -3.19
CA ARG A 8 -15.77 0.98 -3.18
C ARG A 8 -14.41 1.59 -3.40
N LEU A 9 -14.32 2.57 -4.29
CA LEU A 9 -13.06 3.24 -4.56
C LEU A 9 -12.57 4.03 -3.35
N ILE A 10 -13.46 4.71 -2.65
CA ILE A 10 -13.12 5.44 -1.44
C ILE A 10 -12.54 4.49 -0.38
N ILE A 11 -13.17 3.33 -0.20
CA ILE A 11 -12.69 2.32 0.74
C ILE A 11 -11.30 1.82 0.31
N ALA A 12 -11.11 1.58 -0.98
CA ALA A 12 -9.82 1.11 -1.50
C ALA A 12 -8.72 2.17 -1.32
N VAL A 13 -9.03 3.43 -1.55
CA VAL A 13 -8.09 4.53 -1.33
C VAL A 13 -7.66 4.57 0.13
N GLY A 14 -8.63 4.47 1.07
CA GLY A 14 -8.34 4.44 2.48
C GLY A 14 -7.47 3.26 2.88
N ALA A 15 -7.75 2.09 2.32
CA ALA A 15 -6.97 0.89 2.59
C ALA A 15 -5.52 1.03 2.10
N VAL A 16 -5.32 1.58 0.90
CA VAL A 16 -3.98 1.79 0.35
C VAL A 16 -3.22 2.82 1.18
N ALA A 17 -3.87 3.89 1.59
CA ALA A 17 -3.24 4.91 2.44
C ALA A 17 -2.81 4.31 3.78
N THR A 18 -3.65 3.46 4.39
CA THR A 18 -3.32 2.77 5.63
C THR A 18 -2.15 1.84 5.45
N MET A 19 -2.10 1.09 4.34
CA MET A 19 -0.97 0.21 4.04
C MET A 19 0.34 0.98 3.91
N HIS A 20 0.33 2.10 3.21
CA HIS A 20 1.53 2.92 3.06
C HIS A 20 2.02 3.46 4.39
N ARG A 21 1.10 3.93 5.23
CA ARG A 21 1.46 4.43 6.56
C ARG A 21 2.03 3.32 7.43
N ALA A 22 1.41 2.15 7.41
CA ALA A 22 1.90 0.99 8.16
C ALA A 22 3.30 0.60 7.70
N LEU A 23 3.56 0.63 6.39
CA LEU A 23 4.88 0.33 5.85
C LEU A 23 5.92 1.37 6.26
N GLN A 24 5.56 2.65 6.27
CA GLN A 24 6.46 3.70 6.72
C GLN A 24 6.85 3.50 8.18
N GLU A 25 5.88 3.23 9.04
CA GLU A 25 6.13 3.01 10.46
C GLU A 25 6.95 1.74 10.69
N THR A 26 6.64 0.68 9.96
CA THR A 26 7.38 -0.59 10.07
C THR A 26 8.81 -0.41 9.59
N THR A 27 9.03 0.29 8.49
CA THR A 27 10.37 0.53 7.96
C THR A 27 11.19 1.34 8.96
N GLN A 28 10.59 2.36 9.56
CA GLN A 28 11.24 3.15 10.59
C GLN A 28 11.64 2.31 11.78
N TYR A 29 10.71 1.48 12.27
CA TYR A 29 10.96 0.59 13.39
C TYR A 29 12.10 -0.39 13.09
N VAL A 30 12.08 -1.00 11.90
CA VAL A 30 13.06 -2.00 11.51
C VAL A 30 14.46 -1.37 11.38
N ARG A 31 14.54 -0.12 10.92
CA ARG A 31 15.81 0.58 10.83
C ARG A 31 16.41 0.91 12.18
N GLU A 32 15.56 1.22 13.15
CA GLU A 32 16.01 1.62 14.49
C GLU A 32 16.24 0.43 15.42
N ARG A 33 15.52 -0.68 15.21
CA ARG A 33 15.61 -1.83 16.07
C ARG A 33 16.91 -2.60 15.79
N GLN A 34 17.63 -2.92 16.85
CA GLN A 34 18.86 -3.70 16.74
C GLN A 34 18.66 -5.07 17.35
N VAL A 35 19.19 -6.08 16.65
CA VAL A 35 19.18 -7.47 17.09
C VAL A 35 20.62 -7.97 16.93
N PHE A 36 21.21 -8.50 18.00
CA PHE A 36 22.61 -8.96 18.00
C PHE A 36 23.58 -7.86 17.57
N GLY A 37 23.29 -6.60 17.95
CA GLY A 37 24.15 -5.47 17.62
C GLY A 37 24.02 -4.95 16.20
N GLN A 38 23.07 -5.45 15.42
CA GLN A 38 22.85 -5.00 14.05
C GLN A 38 21.42 -4.54 13.86
N PRO A 39 21.19 -3.51 12.97
CA PRO A 39 19.82 -3.11 12.69
C PRO A 39 19.01 -4.27 12.12
N LEU A 40 17.76 -4.35 12.53
CA LEU A 40 16.87 -5.41 12.05
C LEU A 40 16.74 -5.36 10.51
N MET A 41 16.82 -4.17 9.92
CA MET A 41 16.77 -4.00 8.47
C MET A 41 17.89 -4.73 7.74
N SER A 42 19.06 -4.94 8.39
CA SER A 42 20.17 -5.63 7.75
C SER A 42 19.98 -7.12 7.62
N MET A 43 18.97 -7.68 8.28
CA MET A 43 18.69 -9.12 8.19
C MET A 43 17.99 -9.41 6.87
N GLN A 44 18.53 -10.40 6.14
CA GLN A 44 18.07 -10.73 4.80
C GLN A 44 16.58 -11.05 4.75
N ASN A 45 16.09 -11.83 5.69
CA ASN A 45 14.68 -12.21 5.71
C ASN A 45 13.77 -11.00 5.91
N THR A 46 14.16 -10.09 6.80
CA THR A 46 13.41 -8.86 7.03
C THR A 46 13.37 -7.99 5.78
N ARG A 47 14.53 -7.85 5.12
CA ARG A 47 14.62 -7.05 3.89
C ARG A 47 13.74 -7.63 2.79
N PHE A 48 13.74 -8.95 2.62
CA PHE A 48 12.93 -9.60 1.60
C PHE A 48 11.45 -9.43 1.87
N LYS A 49 11.02 -9.58 3.11
CA LYS A 49 9.60 -9.40 3.45
C LYS A 49 9.15 -7.96 3.27
N LEU A 50 9.99 -7.00 3.65
CA LEU A 50 9.66 -5.59 3.42
C LEU A 50 9.57 -5.27 1.94
N ALA A 51 10.52 -5.78 1.14
CA ALA A 51 10.51 -5.56 -0.30
C ALA A 51 9.23 -6.13 -0.93
N GLU A 52 8.82 -7.31 -0.51
CA GLU A 52 7.58 -7.91 -0.98
C GLU A 52 6.37 -7.05 -0.63
N CYS A 53 6.29 -6.60 0.62
CA CYS A 53 5.18 -5.75 1.06
C CYS A 53 5.15 -4.42 0.30
N VAL A 54 6.31 -3.80 0.08
CA VAL A 54 6.39 -2.55 -0.68
C VAL A 54 5.94 -2.77 -2.11
N THR A 55 6.34 -3.89 -2.72
CA THR A 55 5.92 -4.22 -4.08
C THR A 55 4.41 -4.37 -4.16
N GLN A 56 3.81 -5.11 -3.24
CA GLN A 56 2.37 -5.31 -3.23
C GLN A 56 1.62 -3.99 -3.00
N ALA A 57 2.11 -3.16 -2.09
CA ALA A 57 1.50 -1.86 -1.82
C ALA A 57 1.59 -0.94 -3.04
N THR A 58 2.72 -0.97 -3.74
CA THR A 58 2.91 -0.16 -4.95
C THR A 58 1.95 -0.60 -6.06
N VAL A 59 1.80 -1.90 -6.25
CA VAL A 59 0.85 -2.43 -7.25
C VAL A 59 -0.57 -2.03 -6.88
N ALA A 60 -0.95 -2.15 -5.62
CA ALA A 60 -2.29 -1.79 -5.16
C ALA A 60 -2.56 -0.30 -5.39
N ARG A 61 -1.58 0.55 -5.08
CA ARG A 61 -1.71 1.98 -5.29
C ARG A 61 -1.87 2.33 -6.76
N SER A 62 -1.06 1.70 -7.62
CA SER A 62 -1.14 1.94 -9.06
C SER A 62 -2.51 1.55 -9.61
N PHE A 63 -3.05 0.43 -9.13
CA PHE A 63 -4.39 0.00 -9.53
C PHE A 63 -5.45 1.01 -9.09
N VAL A 64 -5.38 1.48 -7.85
CA VAL A 64 -6.34 2.44 -7.31
C VAL A 64 -6.24 3.77 -8.06
N ASP A 65 -5.02 4.24 -8.33
CA ASP A 65 -4.82 5.47 -9.09
C ASP A 65 -5.42 5.36 -10.50
N ASP A 66 -5.26 4.21 -11.13
CA ASP A 66 -5.86 3.97 -12.44
C ASP A 66 -7.39 4.01 -12.37
N CYS A 67 -7.96 3.39 -11.34
CA CYS A 67 -9.41 3.41 -11.13
C CYS A 67 -9.93 4.82 -10.90
N ILE A 68 -9.21 5.63 -10.13
CA ILE A 68 -9.58 7.02 -9.91
C ILE A 68 -9.60 7.78 -11.25
N GLY A 69 -8.56 7.61 -12.06
CA GLY A 69 -8.50 8.23 -13.36
C GLY A 69 -9.68 7.83 -14.25
N ARG A 70 -10.03 6.55 -14.26
CA ARG A 70 -11.16 6.07 -15.05
C ARG A 70 -12.50 6.61 -14.55
N LEU A 71 -12.64 6.67 -13.23
CA LEU A 71 -13.87 7.22 -12.65
C LEU A 71 -14.05 8.69 -13.03
N LEU A 72 -12.96 9.47 -12.97
CA LEU A 72 -13.02 10.87 -13.33
C LEU A 72 -13.34 11.08 -14.81
N ARG A 73 -12.96 10.14 -15.67
CA ARG A 73 -13.30 10.19 -17.09
C ARG A 73 -14.65 9.57 -17.42
N GLY A 74 -15.34 9.03 -16.41
CA GLY A 74 -16.64 8.39 -16.62
C GLY A 74 -16.55 7.00 -17.23
N GLU A 75 -15.37 6.37 -17.21
CA GLU A 75 -15.17 5.04 -17.81
C GLU A 75 -15.47 3.91 -16.86
N LEU A 76 -15.47 4.16 -15.55
CA LEU A 76 -15.68 3.13 -14.53
C LEU A 76 -17.14 3.07 -14.16
N ASP A 77 -17.74 1.90 -14.24
CA ASP A 77 -19.13 1.71 -13.86
C ASP A 77 -19.26 0.77 -12.66
N ALA A 78 -20.47 0.31 -12.38
CA ALA A 78 -20.77 -0.44 -11.16
C ALA A 78 -20.17 -1.85 -11.13
N THR A 79 -19.63 -2.31 -12.20
CA THR A 79 -18.91 -3.59 -12.20
C THR A 79 -17.45 -3.40 -11.83
#